data_b0b26b306c5a053338cbe8c3acda81dc
#
_entry.id   b0b26b306c5a053338cbe8c3acda81dc
#
_cell.length_a   1.000
_cell.length_b   1.000
_cell.length_c   1.000
_cell.angle_alpha   90.00
_cell.angle_beta   90.00
_cell.angle_gamma   90.00
#
_symmetry.space_group_name_H-M   'P 1'
#
loop_
_entity.id
_entity.type
_entity.pdbx_description
1 polymer ?
#
loop_
_entity_poly.entity_id
_entity_poly.type
_entity_poly.pdbx_seq_one_letter_code
_entity_poly.pdbx_strand_id
1 'polypeptide(L)'
;MFELLPVSAAFQVKDDVCIDIVVDSPLPPSATLRLTHLGRVIAEAEPPLGESVSFGTLEEGGYGVLLCDGEEVLASTALQVLDDTRQRLRYGFVASYAPDKDVEAVARLARKLHLNGIQFYDWAYRHADLVGGGENYLDPLDQPISLETVRRLIRALAQAGSRSFGYAAVYGVGNEDWDQWKDAALMQCDGTPYELGGFLQIVDPAARAWLAHFISDLQKCVEQVGFQGFHLDQYGYPKYATRADGELIDLSQSFTRMINAARDGLPNTVLVFNNVNDFPTWATAGTPQDTVYIEPWAPITTLGALAGVAARARSVAQGKPVVLAAYQSVYSKASAEESEQANKLTMATLFSHGATQLLAGEGGNVLVDPYYVNNHQAADSTLEVLKRWYDFLVEHDEILMDPCIAEVTDSFAGPLNEDVEVAYDNLCVTEDPAEGAVWRRVTTTRHGLVVHLINLVGQKDTLWDGPKRSGILVEGGRLTLRCCAGRTPRVFVADPDGSGHLEELRVHCEGAQAKVDLPPLQVWQVLRVIL
;
A
#
# COMPACT_ATOMS: atom_id res chain seq x y z
N MET A 1 -2.03 -18.21 23.15
CA MET A 1 -1.77 -17.05 22.23
C MET A 1 -3.01 -16.16 22.27
N PHE A 2 -2.84 -14.84 22.15
CA PHE A 2 -3.95 -13.89 22.02
C PHE A 2 -3.80 -13.17 20.68
N GLU A 3 -4.90 -13.02 19.93
CA GLU A 3 -4.92 -12.24 18.70
C GLU A 3 -6.15 -11.33 18.70
N LEU A 4 -5.94 -10.07 18.33
CA LEU A 4 -7.00 -9.12 18.06
C LEU A 4 -7.16 -8.99 16.54
N LEU A 5 -8.38 -9.17 16.05
CA LEU A 5 -8.66 -9.17 14.62
C LEU A 5 -9.85 -8.24 14.33
N PRO A 6 -9.65 -7.12 13.61
CA PRO A 6 -10.78 -6.27 13.20
C PRO A 6 -11.82 -7.06 12.42
N VAL A 7 -13.11 -6.80 12.61
CA VAL A 7 -14.16 -7.50 11.84
C VAL A 7 -14.18 -7.03 10.38
N SER A 8 -13.60 -5.86 10.10
CA SER A 8 -13.49 -5.26 8.76
C SER A 8 -12.09 -4.71 8.52
N ALA A 9 -11.56 -4.82 7.31
CA ALA A 9 -10.26 -4.25 6.92
C ALA A 9 -10.22 -2.72 6.97
N ALA A 10 -11.38 -2.05 6.87
CA ALA A 10 -11.59 -0.62 7.09
C ALA A 10 -13.06 -0.36 7.43
N PHE A 11 -13.33 0.66 8.22
CA PHE A 11 -14.68 1.06 8.65
C PHE A 11 -15.04 2.43 8.08
N GLN A 12 -16.35 2.68 7.90
CA GLN A 12 -16.88 4.02 7.67
C GLN A 12 -17.32 4.66 8.99
N VAL A 13 -17.34 5.99 9.06
CA VAL A 13 -17.74 6.74 10.27
C VAL A 13 -19.13 6.38 10.81
N LYS A 14 -19.98 5.75 10.00
CA LYS A 14 -21.33 5.27 10.40
C LYS A 14 -21.35 3.83 10.88
N ASP A 15 -20.26 3.09 10.70
CA ASP A 15 -20.18 1.67 11.04
C ASP A 15 -19.99 1.49 12.54
N ASP A 16 -20.52 0.39 13.07
CA ASP A 16 -20.17 -0.09 14.40
C ASP A 16 -18.77 -0.72 14.35
N VAL A 17 -17.79 -0.10 15.01
CA VAL A 17 -16.40 -0.50 14.94
C VAL A 17 -16.15 -1.65 15.91
N CYS A 18 -15.91 -2.86 15.37
CA CYS A 18 -15.79 -4.08 16.14
C CYS A 18 -14.47 -4.81 15.89
N ILE A 19 -14.01 -5.52 16.93
CA ILE A 19 -12.91 -6.49 16.86
C ILE A 19 -13.30 -7.84 17.40
N ASP A 20 -12.75 -8.91 16.85
CA ASP A 20 -12.80 -10.26 17.41
C ASP A 20 -11.59 -10.47 18.31
N ILE A 21 -11.80 -11.11 19.48
CA ILE A 21 -10.73 -11.56 20.37
C ILE A 21 -10.59 -13.06 20.20
N VAL A 22 -9.49 -13.48 19.58
CA VAL A 22 -9.16 -14.91 19.38
C VAL A 22 -8.22 -15.33 20.52
N VAL A 23 -8.62 -16.32 21.31
CA VAL A 23 -7.85 -16.78 22.46
C VAL A 23 -7.69 -18.31 22.44
N ASP A 24 -6.47 -18.79 22.64
CA ASP A 24 -6.17 -20.22 22.84
C ASP A 24 -6.11 -20.60 24.34
N SER A 25 -6.16 -19.60 25.22
CA SER A 25 -6.10 -19.78 26.67
C SER A 25 -6.97 -18.72 27.38
N PRO A 26 -7.46 -18.99 28.61
CA PRO A 26 -8.25 -18.01 29.35
C PRO A 26 -7.50 -16.68 29.50
N LEU A 27 -8.25 -15.56 29.34
CA LEU A 27 -7.71 -14.23 29.62
C LEU A 27 -7.40 -14.08 31.11
N PRO A 28 -6.34 -13.32 31.48
CA PRO A 28 -6.11 -12.89 32.84
C PRO A 28 -7.34 -12.17 33.41
N PRO A 29 -7.69 -12.33 34.69
CA PRO A 29 -8.84 -11.63 35.28
C PRO A 29 -8.72 -10.09 35.27
N SER A 30 -7.49 -9.58 35.18
CA SER A 30 -7.14 -8.16 35.09
C SER A 30 -7.01 -7.65 33.65
N ALA A 31 -7.33 -8.48 32.64
CA ALA A 31 -7.22 -8.08 31.25
C ALA A 31 -8.17 -6.92 30.93
N THR A 32 -7.66 -5.92 30.23
CA THR A 32 -8.41 -4.76 29.75
C THR A 32 -8.12 -4.52 28.28
N LEU A 33 -9.13 -4.06 27.55
CA LEU A 33 -8.97 -3.53 26.19
C LEU A 33 -8.86 -2.01 26.27
N ARG A 34 -7.82 -1.46 25.65
CA ARG A 34 -7.62 -0.01 25.50
C ARG A 34 -7.74 0.39 24.04
N LEU A 35 -8.54 1.40 23.77
CA LEU A 35 -8.60 2.07 22.47
C LEU A 35 -7.75 3.33 22.55
N THR A 36 -6.77 3.47 21.66
CA THR A 36 -5.88 4.63 21.62
C THR A 36 -6.08 5.43 20.33
N HIS A 37 -5.86 6.74 20.41
CA HIS A 37 -5.87 7.63 19.27
C HIS A 37 -4.80 8.71 19.45
N LEU A 38 -3.88 8.84 18.48
CA LEU A 38 -2.78 9.81 18.49
C LEU A 38 -2.00 9.85 19.84
N GLY A 39 -1.71 8.66 20.41
CA GLY A 39 -0.95 8.49 21.65
C GLY A 39 -1.74 8.75 22.94
N ARG A 40 -3.08 8.74 22.88
CA ARG A 40 -3.95 8.88 24.05
C ARG A 40 -4.93 7.72 24.16
N VAL A 41 -5.11 7.18 25.35
CA VAL A 41 -6.21 6.25 25.64
C VAL A 41 -7.52 7.04 25.62
N ILE A 42 -8.46 6.64 24.77
CA ILE A 42 -9.77 7.30 24.61
C ILE A 42 -10.93 6.46 25.15
N ALA A 43 -10.73 5.14 25.26
CA ALA A 43 -11.68 4.23 25.89
C ALA A 43 -10.96 3.03 26.50
N GLU A 44 -11.56 2.48 27.58
CA GLU A 44 -11.17 1.20 28.19
C GLU A 44 -12.40 0.33 28.39
N ALA A 45 -12.28 -0.97 28.17
CA ALA A 45 -13.36 -1.96 28.35
C ALA A 45 -12.81 -3.27 28.91
N GLU A 46 -13.63 -4.00 29.65
CA GLU A 46 -13.36 -5.39 30.00
C GLU A 46 -13.61 -6.28 28.75
N PRO A 47 -12.65 -7.14 28.35
CA PRO A 47 -12.82 -7.98 27.19
C PRO A 47 -13.85 -9.10 27.48
N PRO A 48 -14.97 -9.19 26.74
CA PRO A 48 -15.88 -10.32 26.86
C PRO A 48 -15.21 -11.59 26.33
N LEU A 49 -15.53 -12.73 26.93
CA LEU A 49 -15.00 -14.03 26.49
C LEU A 49 -15.78 -14.53 25.26
N GLY A 50 -15.09 -14.68 24.13
CA GLY A 50 -15.61 -15.38 22.94
C GLY A 50 -16.61 -14.58 22.09
N GLU A 51 -16.71 -13.27 22.28
CA GLU A 51 -17.58 -12.38 21.50
C GLU A 51 -16.75 -11.24 20.88
N SER A 52 -17.29 -10.66 19.79
CA SER A 52 -16.74 -9.41 19.24
C SER A 52 -16.99 -8.25 20.18
N VAL A 53 -16.01 -7.35 20.32
CA VAL A 53 -16.11 -6.13 21.09
C VAL A 53 -16.46 -4.96 20.18
N SER A 54 -17.52 -4.25 20.48
CA SER A 54 -17.92 -3.01 19.81
C SER A 54 -17.38 -1.79 20.56
N PHE A 55 -16.80 -0.86 19.81
CA PHE A 55 -16.45 0.49 20.28
C PHE A 55 -17.50 1.54 19.85
N GLY A 56 -18.62 1.11 19.23
CA GLY A 56 -19.61 2.00 18.66
C GLY A 56 -19.09 2.69 17.39
N THR A 57 -19.68 3.83 17.06
CA THR A 57 -19.22 4.67 15.95
C THR A 57 -18.08 5.55 16.41
N LEU A 58 -17.03 5.63 15.59
CA LEU A 58 -15.85 6.47 15.83
C LEU A 58 -15.75 7.57 14.76
N GLU A 59 -15.05 8.65 15.09
CA GLU A 59 -14.70 9.70 14.14
C GLU A 59 -13.65 9.20 13.13
N GLU A 60 -13.45 9.93 12.04
CA GLU A 60 -12.41 9.63 11.05
C GLU A 60 -11.03 9.66 11.71
N GLY A 61 -10.25 8.58 11.51
CA GLY A 61 -8.90 8.46 12.06
C GLY A 61 -8.37 7.04 12.11
N GLY A 62 -7.12 6.95 12.57
CA GLY A 62 -6.42 5.72 12.90
C GLY A 62 -6.42 5.47 14.42
N TYR A 63 -6.71 4.24 14.82
CA TYR A 63 -6.84 3.87 16.23
C TYR A 63 -6.03 2.62 16.53
N GLY A 64 -5.31 2.61 17.66
CA GLY A 64 -4.71 1.41 18.22
C GLY A 64 -5.66 0.69 19.16
N VAL A 65 -5.64 -0.64 19.16
CA VAL A 65 -6.36 -1.45 20.14
C VAL A 65 -5.37 -2.37 20.85
N LEU A 66 -5.32 -2.28 22.15
CA LEU A 66 -4.40 -3.01 23.02
C LEU A 66 -5.18 -3.91 23.96
N LEU A 67 -4.84 -5.19 24.01
CA LEU A 67 -5.23 -6.09 25.08
C LEU A 67 -4.11 -6.10 26.10
N CYS A 68 -4.38 -5.63 27.31
CA CYS A 68 -3.38 -5.44 28.36
C CYS A 68 -3.69 -6.29 29.60
N ASP A 69 -2.64 -6.72 30.32
CA ASP A 69 -2.71 -7.18 31.70
C ASP A 69 -1.87 -6.22 32.57
N GLY A 70 -2.53 -5.25 33.20
CA GLY A 70 -1.88 -4.10 33.79
C GLY A 70 -1.12 -3.25 32.80
N GLU A 71 0.21 -3.22 32.87
CA GLU A 71 1.08 -2.51 31.90
C GLU A 71 1.60 -3.40 30.78
N GLU A 72 1.44 -4.72 30.87
CA GLU A 72 1.87 -5.67 29.84
C GLU A 72 0.88 -5.71 28.67
N VAL A 73 1.36 -5.52 27.45
CA VAL A 73 0.56 -5.67 26.23
C VAL A 73 0.60 -7.13 25.77
N LEU A 74 -0.54 -7.81 25.86
CA LEU A 74 -0.69 -9.22 25.48
C LEU A 74 -0.91 -9.40 23.97
N ALA A 75 -1.63 -8.47 23.33
CA ALA A 75 -1.88 -8.41 21.90
C ALA A 75 -2.27 -7.00 21.49
N SER A 76 -2.01 -6.67 20.23
CA SER A 76 -2.42 -5.40 19.64
C SER A 76 -2.93 -5.57 18.22
N THR A 77 -3.73 -4.60 17.76
CA THR A 77 -4.13 -4.39 16.37
C THR A 77 -4.46 -2.92 16.16
N ALA A 78 -4.81 -2.53 14.94
CA ALA A 78 -5.25 -1.19 14.62
C ALA A 78 -6.64 -1.19 13.97
N LEU A 79 -7.27 -0.03 13.93
CA LEU A 79 -8.57 0.21 13.29
C LEU A 79 -8.48 1.49 12.47
N GLN A 80 -9.04 1.49 11.27
CA GLN A 80 -9.18 2.69 10.47
C GLN A 80 -10.64 3.01 10.22
N VAL A 81 -11.02 4.25 10.49
CA VAL A 81 -12.35 4.80 10.23
C VAL A 81 -12.21 5.94 9.23
N LEU A 82 -13.00 5.93 8.16
CA LEU A 82 -12.94 6.90 7.05
C LEU A 82 -14.36 7.32 6.65
N ASP A 83 -14.52 8.53 6.14
CA ASP A 83 -15.77 8.96 5.49
C ASP A 83 -16.05 8.10 4.25
N ASP A 84 -15.02 7.83 3.46
CA ASP A 84 -15.04 6.90 2.32
C ASP A 84 -13.79 6.02 2.34
N THR A 85 -13.97 4.70 2.46
CA THR A 85 -12.86 3.75 2.49
C THR A 85 -12.02 3.71 1.21
N ARG A 86 -12.44 4.39 0.11
CA ARG A 86 -11.63 4.59 -1.09
C ARG A 86 -10.53 5.64 -0.93
N GLN A 87 -10.58 6.48 0.11
CA GLN A 87 -9.57 7.51 0.39
C GLN A 87 -8.22 6.91 0.83
N ARG A 88 -8.21 5.64 1.22
CA ARG A 88 -7.01 4.88 1.56
C ARG A 88 -7.08 3.52 0.88
N LEU A 89 -6.03 3.12 0.21
CA LEU A 89 -5.95 1.80 -0.39
C LEU A 89 -4.71 1.06 0.12
N ARG A 90 -4.96 -0.01 0.87
CA ARG A 90 -3.97 -1.05 1.18
C ARG A 90 -4.30 -2.22 0.28
N TYR A 91 -3.44 -2.42 -0.72
CA TYR A 91 -3.71 -3.27 -1.86
C TYR A 91 -3.05 -4.63 -1.68
N GLY A 92 -3.83 -5.69 -1.80
CA GLY A 92 -3.38 -7.07 -1.83
C GLY A 92 -3.71 -7.76 -3.14
N PHE A 93 -3.43 -9.07 -3.24
CA PHE A 93 -3.65 -9.84 -4.46
C PHE A 93 -4.22 -11.24 -4.19
N VAL A 94 -4.88 -11.81 -5.20
CA VAL A 94 -5.14 -13.24 -5.38
C VAL A 94 -4.80 -13.63 -6.82
N ALA A 95 -4.27 -14.84 -7.02
CA ALA A 95 -3.76 -15.30 -8.31
C ALA A 95 -4.11 -16.78 -8.60
N SER A 96 -4.87 -17.46 -7.75
CA SER A 96 -5.33 -18.82 -7.99
C SER A 96 -6.81 -18.96 -7.65
N TYR A 97 -7.54 -19.73 -8.48
CA TYR A 97 -9.00 -19.82 -8.43
C TYR A 97 -9.50 -21.26 -8.54
N ALA A 98 -8.74 -22.21 -8.02
CA ALA A 98 -9.14 -23.60 -7.99
C ALA A 98 -10.41 -23.81 -7.12
N PRO A 99 -11.26 -24.82 -7.41
CA PRO A 99 -12.52 -25.05 -6.67
C PRO A 99 -12.36 -25.26 -5.16
N ASP A 100 -11.21 -25.78 -4.74
CA ASP A 100 -10.86 -26.08 -3.35
C ASP A 100 -10.13 -24.90 -2.63
N LYS A 101 -10.07 -23.71 -3.27
CA LYS A 101 -9.47 -22.52 -2.68
C LYS A 101 -10.06 -22.21 -1.32
N ASP A 102 -9.20 -22.03 -0.32
CA ASP A 102 -9.56 -21.52 1.00
C ASP A 102 -9.82 -20.01 0.94
N VAL A 103 -11.07 -19.64 0.71
CA VAL A 103 -11.50 -18.25 0.59
C VAL A 103 -11.52 -17.54 1.95
N GLU A 104 -11.71 -18.28 3.04
CA GLU A 104 -11.72 -17.71 4.39
C GLU A 104 -10.31 -17.32 4.85
N ALA A 105 -9.29 -18.08 4.47
CA ALA A 105 -7.90 -17.70 4.73
C ALA A 105 -7.53 -16.38 4.04
N VAL A 106 -8.00 -16.16 2.80
CA VAL A 106 -7.80 -14.89 2.09
C VAL A 106 -8.52 -13.73 2.78
N ALA A 107 -9.78 -13.94 3.16
CA ALA A 107 -10.57 -12.92 3.87
C ALA A 107 -9.99 -12.61 5.26
N ARG A 108 -9.51 -13.64 6.00
CA ARG A 108 -8.83 -13.46 7.28
C ARG A 108 -7.53 -12.65 7.13
N LEU A 109 -6.72 -12.95 6.10
CA LEU A 109 -5.51 -12.18 5.81
C LEU A 109 -5.84 -10.72 5.50
N ALA A 110 -6.89 -10.46 4.70
CA ALA A 110 -7.32 -9.10 4.40
C ALA A 110 -7.68 -8.31 5.67
N ARG A 111 -8.37 -8.93 6.65
CA ARG A 111 -8.64 -8.34 7.96
C ARG A 111 -7.35 -8.14 8.78
N LYS A 112 -6.47 -9.15 8.83
CA LYS A 112 -5.23 -9.16 9.63
C LYS A 112 -4.23 -8.08 9.17
N LEU A 113 -4.16 -7.82 7.86
CA LEU A 113 -3.27 -6.84 7.24
C LEU A 113 -4.01 -5.56 6.77
N HIS A 114 -5.27 -5.39 7.16
CA HIS A 114 -6.10 -4.24 6.77
C HIS A 114 -6.16 -4.00 5.26
N LEU A 115 -6.09 -5.06 4.45
CA LEU A 115 -6.13 -4.96 2.99
C LEU A 115 -7.58 -4.68 2.56
N ASN A 116 -7.89 -3.44 2.22
CA ASN A 116 -9.23 -3.00 1.86
C ASN A 116 -9.52 -3.02 0.35
N GLY A 117 -8.56 -3.51 -0.45
CA GLY A 117 -8.73 -3.81 -1.88
C GLY A 117 -7.84 -4.97 -2.30
N ILE A 118 -8.38 -5.89 -3.07
CA ILE A 118 -7.66 -7.08 -3.55
C ILE A 118 -7.75 -7.15 -5.07
N GLN A 119 -6.59 -7.19 -5.71
CA GLN A 119 -6.47 -7.43 -7.15
C GLN A 119 -6.64 -8.92 -7.44
N PHE A 120 -7.55 -9.23 -8.33
CA PHE A 120 -7.72 -10.56 -8.90
C PHE A 120 -6.89 -10.65 -10.17
N TYR A 121 -5.69 -11.20 -10.05
CA TYR A 121 -4.75 -11.33 -11.15
C TYR A 121 -5.18 -12.44 -12.10
N ASP A 122 -5.17 -12.19 -13.42
CA ASP A 122 -5.44 -13.14 -14.51
C ASP A 122 -6.61 -14.11 -14.27
N TRP A 123 -7.72 -13.57 -13.75
CA TRP A 123 -8.97 -14.30 -13.53
C TRP A 123 -9.78 -14.47 -14.82
N ALA A 124 -9.50 -13.65 -15.85
CA ALA A 124 -10.31 -13.53 -17.05
C ALA A 124 -10.11 -14.70 -18.03
N TYR A 125 -11.13 -14.96 -18.86
CA TYR A 125 -11.05 -16.00 -19.90
C TYR A 125 -10.03 -15.63 -20.97
N ARG A 126 -10.17 -14.43 -21.55
CA ARG A 126 -9.25 -13.87 -22.55
C ARG A 126 -9.16 -12.35 -22.36
N HIS A 127 -8.15 -11.72 -22.93
CA HIS A 127 -7.96 -10.28 -22.82
C HIS A 127 -9.02 -9.48 -23.59
N ALA A 128 -9.55 -10.02 -24.69
CA ALA A 128 -10.62 -9.41 -25.48
C ALA A 128 -12.01 -10.03 -25.23
N ASP A 129 -12.14 -10.93 -24.27
CA ASP A 129 -13.41 -11.54 -23.86
C ASP A 129 -13.27 -12.02 -22.40
N LEU A 130 -13.52 -11.11 -21.46
CA LEU A 130 -13.20 -11.34 -20.04
C LEU A 130 -14.05 -12.47 -19.41
N VAL A 131 -15.30 -12.66 -19.85
CA VAL A 131 -16.27 -13.59 -19.24
C VAL A 131 -16.77 -14.71 -20.16
N GLY A 132 -16.24 -14.85 -21.38
CA GLY A 132 -16.72 -15.79 -22.39
C GLY A 132 -16.39 -17.26 -22.13
N GLY A 133 -15.56 -17.59 -21.13
CA GLY A 133 -15.10 -18.94 -20.85
C GLY A 133 -16.10 -19.86 -20.13
N GLY A 134 -17.25 -19.34 -19.70
CA GLY A 134 -18.23 -20.09 -18.91
C GLY A 134 -17.79 -20.27 -17.45
N GLU A 135 -18.22 -21.37 -16.79
CA GLU A 135 -17.98 -21.55 -15.35
C GLU A 135 -16.58 -22.09 -15.04
N ASN A 136 -15.94 -22.81 -15.98
CA ASN A 136 -14.59 -23.35 -15.82
C ASN A 136 -13.82 -23.21 -17.13
N TYR A 137 -12.64 -22.62 -17.06
CA TYR A 137 -11.79 -22.37 -18.22
C TYR A 137 -10.31 -22.31 -17.84
N LEU A 138 -9.44 -22.18 -18.84
CA LEU A 138 -8.04 -21.82 -18.65
C LEU A 138 -7.89 -20.33 -18.97
N ASP A 139 -7.16 -19.60 -18.12
CA ASP A 139 -6.77 -18.21 -18.38
C ASP A 139 -5.73 -18.13 -19.52
N PRO A 140 -5.27 -16.94 -19.92
CA PRO A 140 -4.25 -16.78 -20.97
C PRO A 140 -2.86 -17.35 -20.62
N LEU A 141 -2.62 -17.70 -19.33
CA LEU A 141 -1.40 -18.35 -18.84
C LEU A 141 -1.59 -19.85 -18.57
N ASP A 142 -2.66 -20.47 -19.11
CA ASP A 142 -3.02 -21.88 -18.94
C ASP A 142 -3.32 -22.29 -17.49
N GLN A 143 -3.69 -21.34 -16.60
CA GLN A 143 -4.11 -21.64 -15.24
C GLN A 143 -5.61 -21.98 -15.19
N PRO A 144 -6.00 -23.00 -14.40
CA PRO A 144 -7.41 -23.37 -14.28
C PRO A 144 -8.19 -22.36 -13.43
N ILE A 145 -9.27 -21.83 -13.99
CA ILE A 145 -10.17 -20.88 -13.35
C ILE A 145 -11.54 -21.52 -13.10
N SER A 146 -12.02 -21.43 -11.86
CA SER A 146 -13.43 -21.65 -11.48
C SER A 146 -14.07 -20.29 -11.21
N LEU A 147 -15.02 -19.88 -12.04
CA LEU A 147 -15.71 -18.59 -11.88
C LEU A 147 -16.54 -18.55 -10.59
N GLU A 148 -17.04 -19.71 -10.12
CA GLU A 148 -17.68 -19.78 -8.80
C GLU A 148 -16.69 -19.52 -7.66
N THR A 149 -15.44 -19.95 -7.78
CA THR A 149 -14.40 -19.61 -6.78
C THR A 149 -14.10 -18.13 -6.79
N VAL A 150 -14.05 -17.48 -7.95
CA VAL A 150 -13.92 -16.01 -8.06
C VAL A 150 -15.07 -15.33 -7.33
N ARG A 151 -16.32 -15.75 -7.56
CA ARG A 151 -17.50 -15.18 -6.88
C ARG A 151 -17.50 -15.44 -5.37
N ARG A 152 -17.04 -16.61 -4.91
CA ARG A 152 -16.88 -16.92 -3.47
C ARG A 152 -15.87 -15.99 -2.81
N LEU A 153 -14.72 -15.76 -3.43
CA LEU A 153 -13.71 -14.81 -2.96
C LEU A 153 -14.27 -13.39 -2.86
N ILE A 154 -14.98 -12.92 -3.90
CA ILE A 154 -15.61 -11.60 -3.89
C ILE A 154 -16.57 -11.45 -2.70
N ARG A 155 -17.41 -12.47 -2.43
CA ARG A 155 -18.35 -12.45 -1.29
C ARG A 155 -17.63 -12.44 0.06
N ALA A 156 -16.61 -13.30 0.24
CA ALA A 156 -15.85 -13.39 1.50
C ALA A 156 -15.07 -12.10 1.79
N LEU A 157 -14.43 -11.54 0.77
CA LEU A 157 -13.72 -10.25 0.88
C LEU A 157 -14.65 -9.08 1.18
N ALA A 158 -15.83 -9.04 0.55
CA ALA A 158 -16.82 -8.00 0.85
C ALA A 158 -17.29 -8.06 2.32
N GLN A 159 -17.46 -9.27 2.89
CA GLN A 159 -17.78 -9.46 4.30
C GLN A 159 -16.61 -9.06 5.22
N ALA A 160 -15.38 -9.17 4.75
CA ALA A 160 -14.18 -8.70 5.44
C ALA A 160 -13.90 -7.20 5.27
N GLY A 161 -14.80 -6.44 4.63
CA GLY A 161 -14.62 -5.00 4.38
C GLY A 161 -13.58 -4.67 3.31
N SER A 162 -13.28 -5.62 2.44
CA SER A 162 -12.33 -5.47 1.32
C SER A 162 -13.05 -5.53 -0.03
N ARG A 163 -12.63 -4.69 -0.98
CA ARG A 163 -13.15 -4.66 -2.35
C ARG A 163 -12.35 -5.56 -3.27
N SER A 164 -13.02 -6.16 -4.25
CA SER A 164 -12.42 -7.04 -5.25
C SER A 164 -12.27 -6.31 -6.58
N PHE A 165 -11.05 -6.26 -7.12
CA PHE A 165 -10.71 -5.58 -8.36
C PHE A 165 -10.27 -6.60 -9.42
N GLY A 166 -11.07 -6.75 -10.48
CA GLY A 166 -10.70 -7.60 -11.61
C GLY A 166 -9.55 -6.99 -12.41
N TYR A 167 -8.52 -7.77 -12.69
CA TYR A 167 -7.48 -7.39 -13.65
C TYR A 167 -8.07 -7.29 -15.05
N ALA A 168 -7.70 -6.25 -15.78
CA ALA A 168 -8.08 -6.06 -17.18
C ALA A 168 -6.94 -5.35 -17.93
N ALA A 169 -6.37 -6.02 -18.93
CA ALA A 169 -5.40 -5.43 -19.85
C ALA A 169 -6.11 -4.43 -20.78
N VAL A 170 -5.77 -3.14 -20.69
CA VAL A 170 -6.52 -2.08 -21.39
C VAL A 170 -6.33 -2.07 -22.91
N TYR A 171 -5.28 -2.74 -23.42
CA TYR A 171 -4.90 -2.68 -24.83
C TYR A 171 -4.23 -3.97 -25.34
N GLY A 172 -4.33 -5.06 -24.59
CA GLY A 172 -3.84 -6.38 -25.00
C GLY A 172 -4.93 -7.20 -25.68
N VAL A 173 -4.63 -7.77 -26.83
CA VAL A 173 -5.51 -8.68 -27.57
C VAL A 173 -4.79 -9.98 -27.83
N GLY A 174 -5.38 -11.11 -27.43
CA GLY A 174 -4.84 -12.43 -27.73
C GLY A 174 -4.80 -12.73 -29.23
N ASN A 175 -3.88 -13.61 -29.63
CA ASN A 175 -3.72 -13.98 -31.03
C ASN A 175 -5.02 -14.57 -31.64
N GLU A 176 -5.85 -15.21 -30.80
CA GLU A 176 -7.14 -15.80 -31.18
C GLU A 176 -8.17 -14.76 -31.63
N ASP A 177 -8.13 -13.54 -31.08
CA ASP A 177 -9.07 -12.45 -31.35
C ASP A 177 -8.47 -11.38 -32.28
N TRP A 178 -7.21 -11.53 -32.67
CA TRP A 178 -6.45 -10.51 -33.41
C TRP A 178 -7.13 -10.03 -34.72
N ASP A 179 -7.68 -10.94 -35.50
CA ASP A 179 -8.32 -10.59 -36.76
C ASP A 179 -9.49 -9.59 -36.62
N GLN A 180 -10.14 -9.59 -35.47
CA GLN A 180 -11.21 -8.65 -35.15
C GLN A 180 -10.69 -7.24 -34.83
N TRP A 181 -9.49 -7.12 -34.25
CA TRP A 181 -8.99 -5.88 -33.65
C TRP A 181 -7.78 -5.26 -34.36
N LYS A 182 -7.29 -5.86 -35.45
CA LYS A 182 -6.11 -5.41 -36.20
C LYS A 182 -6.20 -3.97 -36.73
N ASP A 183 -7.40 -3.43 -36.97
CA ASP A 183 -7.59 -2.04 -37.39
C ASP A 183 -7.28 -1.03 -36.28
N ALA A 184 -7.30 -1.47 -35.01
CA ALA A 184 -6.91 -0.68 -33.86
C ALA A 184 -5.42 -0.87 -33.48
N ALA A 185 -4.67 -1.69 -34.21
CA ALA A 185 -3.28 -2.03 -33.92
C ALA A 185 -2.37 -0.80 -33.77
N LEU A 186 -1.50 -0.85 -32.76
CA LEU A 186 -0.37 0.06 -32.65
C LEU A 186 0.82 -0.53 -33.43
N MET A 187 1.32 0.24 -34.40
CA MET A 187 2.33 -0.23 -35.35
C MET A 187 3.71 0.33 -35.02
N GLN A 188 4.71 -0.50 -35.16
CA GLN A 188 6.12 -0.13 -35.16
C GLN A 188 6.50 0.56 -36.46
N CYS A 189 7.66 1.20 -36.50
CA CYS A 189 8.12 1.93 -37.69
C CYS A 189 8.45 1.03 -38.90
N ASP A 190 8.63 -0.28 -38.72
CA ASP A 190 8.82 -1.26 -39.79
C ASP A 190 7.49 -1.82 -40.35
N GLY A 191 6.35 -1.37 -39.81
CA GLY A 191 5.03 -1.80 -40.21
C GLY A 191 4.52 -3.07 -39.54
N THR A 192 5.25 -3.61 -38.56
CA THR A 192 4.76 -4.71 -37.72
C THR A 192 3.98 -4.18 -36.50
N PRO A 193 2.99 -4.92 -35.96
CA PRO A 193 2.30 -4.51 -34.77
C PRO A 193 3.22 -4.61 -33.52
N TYR A 194 2.97 -3.78 -32.51
CA TYR A 194 3.53 -3.98 -31.19
C TYR A 194 2.92 -5.22 -30.55
N GLU A 195 3.73 -5.99 -29.82
CA GLU A 195 3.31 -7.22 -29.14
C GLU A 195 3.95 -7.36 -27.74
N LEU A 196 3.38 -8.21 -26.88
CA LEU A 196 3.96 -8.65 -25.63
C LEU A 196 4.10 -10.17 -25.64
N GLY A 197 5.35 -10.66 -25.50
CA GLY A 197 5.67 -12.08 -25.32
C GLY A 197 5.25 -13.01 -26.46
N GLY A 198 4.90 -12.49 -27.63
CA GLY A 198 4.45 -13.25 -28.78
C GLY A 198 3.02 -13.81 -28.68
N PHE A 199 2.31 -13.52 -27.61
CA PHE A 199 0.92 -14.00 -27.38
C PHE A 199 -0.13 -12.90 -27.30
N LEU A 200 0.27 -11.65 -27.04
CA LEU A 200 -0.61 -10.48 -27.05
C LEU A 200 -0.18 -9.46 -28.09
N GLN A 201 -1.13 -8.97 -28.87
CA GLN A 201 -0.97 -7.82 -29.74
C GLN A 201 -1.46 -6.56 -29.04
N ILE A 202 -0.86 -5.41 -29.32
CA ILE A 202 -1.17 -4.16 -28.64
C ILE A 202 -1.99 -3.25 -29.58
N VAL A 203 -3.14 -2.77 -29.07
CA VAL A 203 -4.06 -1.89 -29.78
C VAL A 203 -4.12 -0.50 -29.13
N ASP A 204 -4.62 0.52 -29.85
CA ASP A 204 -4.91 1.83 -29.27
C ASP A 204 -6.10 1.72 -28.28
N PRO A 205 -5.89 1.94 -26.96
CA PRO A 205 -6.97 1.81 -25.98
C PRO A 205 -8.09 2.84 -26.15
N ALA A 206 -7.85 3.90 -26.93
CA ALA A 206 -8.85 4.91 -27.28
C ALA A 206 -9.46 4.70 -28.68
N ALA A 207 -9.06 3.68 -29.44
CA ALA A 207 -9.71 3.36 -30.69
C ALA A 207 -11.20 3.06 -30.46
N ARG A 208 -12.07 3.76 -31.20
CA ARG A 208 -13.51 3.81 -30.90
C ARG A 208 -14.17 2.43 -30.73
N ALA A 209 -13.87 1.50 -31.61
CA ALA A 209 -14.48 0.17 -31.59
C ALA A 209 -13.97 -0.65 -30.40
N TRP A 210 -12.64 -0.64 -30.18
CA TRP A 210 -12.02 -1.31 -29.03
C TRP A 210 -12.51 -0.74 -27.72
N LEU A 211 -12.49 0.58 -27.55
CA LEU A 211 -12.92 1.24 -26.31
C LEU A 211 -14.38 0.91 -25.96
N ALA A 212 -15.28 0.94 -26.96
CA ALA A 212 -16.69 0.59 -26.73
C ALA A 212 -16.85 -0.89 -26.30
N HIS A 213 -16.09 -1.78 -26.92
CA HIS A 213 -16.06 -3.19 -26.55
C HIS A 213 -15.51 -3.40 -25.13
N PHE A 214 -14.35 -2.82 -24.84
CA PHE A 214 -13.69 -2.94 -23.54
C PHE A 214 -14.59 -2.46 -22.39
N ILE A 215 -15.24 -1.30 -22.53
CA ILE A 215 -16.19 -0.80 -21.54
C ILE A 215 -17.38 -1.75 -21.36
N SER A 216 -17.94 -2.27 -22.47
CA SER A 216 -19.02 -3.26 -22.41
C SER A 216 -18.60 -4.54 -21.68
N ASP A 217 -17.35 -4.97 -21.88
CA ASP A 217 -16.83 -6.18 -21.22
C ASP A 217 -16.64 -5.96 -19.71
N LEU A 218 -16.12 -4.80 -19.31
CA LEU A 218 -16.05 -4.42 -17.89
C LEU A 218 -17.45 -4.37 -17.24
N GLN A 219 -18.47 -3.85 -17.95
CA GLN A 219 -19.86 -3.85 -17.46
C GLN A 219 -20.39 -5.27 -17.24
N LYS A 220 -20.15 -6.19 -18.16
CA LYS A 220 -20.51 -7.62 -18.01
C LYS A 220 -19.80 -8.22 -16.77
N CYS A 221 -18.55 -7.87 -16.50
CA CYS A 221 -17.83 -8.36 -15.34
C CYS A 221 -18.48 -7.89 -14.02
N VAL A 222 -18.96 -6.65 -13.95
CA VAL A 222 -19.70 -6.16 -12.79
C VAL A 222 -21.02 -6.93 -12.63
N GLU A 223 -21.77 -7.10 -13.73
CA GLU A 223 -23.10 -7.73 -13.70
C GLU A 223 -23.05 -9.24 -13.43
N GLN A 224 -22.10 -9.97 -14.05
CA GLN A 224 -22.08 -11.43 -14.03
C GLN A 224 -21.16 -12.02 -12.96
N VAL A 225 -20.09 -11.30 -12.59
CA VAL A 225 -19.08 -11.77 -11.63
C VAL A 225 -19.20 -11.07 -10.29
N GLY A 226 -19.50 -9.75 -10.30
CA GLY A 226 -19.72 -8.97 -9.09
C GLY A 226 -18.51 -8.16 -8.64
N PHE A 227 -17.54 -7.88 -9.51
CA PHE A 227 -16.41 -7.02 -9.19
C PHE A 227 -16.85 -5.61 -8.79
N GLN A 228 -16.23 -5.06 -7.74
CA GLN A 228 -16.46 -3.70 -7.25
C GLN A 228 -15.45 -2.69 -7.81
N GLY A 229 -14.45 -3.17 -8.52
CA GLY A 229 -13.41 -2.36 -9.14
C GLY A 229 -12.66 -3.09 -10.23
N PHE A 230 -11.78 -2.35 -10.90
CA PHE A 230 -10.87 -2.91 -11.89
C PHE A 230 -9.46 -2.39 -11.71
N HIS A 231 -8.50 -3.29 -11.87
CA HIS A 231 -7.10 -2.99 -12.09
C HIS A 231 -6.89 -2.91 -13.61
N LEU A 232 -6.75 -1.69 -14.11
CA LEU A 232 -6.58 -1.37 -15.53
C LEU A 232 -5.10 -1.38 -15.85
N ASP A 233 -4.62 -2.44 -16.50
CA ASP A 233 -3.19 -2.67 -16.69
C ASP A 233 -2.71 -2.30 -18.11
N GLN A 234 -1.45 -1.87 -18.20
CA GLN A 234 -0.69 -1.60 -19.40
C GLN A 234 0.77 -2.02 -19.21
N TYR A 235 1.53 -2.18 -20.30
CA TYR A 235 2.86 -2.82 -20.27
C TYR A 235 4.04 -1.85 -20.37
N GLY A 236 3.81 -0.55 -20.22
CA GLY A 236 4.85 0.48 -20.24
C GLY A 236 5.32 0.90 -21.64
N TYR A 237 4.82 0.32 -22.71
CA TYR A 237 5.17 0.64 -24.09
C TYR A 237 4.02 0.35 -25.07
N PRO A 238 4.05 0.96 -26.29
CA PRO A 238 4.87 2.09 -26.68
C PRO A 238 4.45 3.38 -25.96
N LYS A 239 5.25 4.46 -26.06
CA LYS A 239 4.86 5.81 -25.61
C LYS A 239 4.13 6.55 -26.75
N TYR A 240 4.64 6.38 -27.96
CA TYR A 240 4.09 6.87 -29.21
C TYR A 240 4.11 5.74 -30.23
N ALA A 241 3.10 5.68 -31.09
CA ALA A 241 2.98 4.71 -32.17
C ALA A 241 2.18 5.31 -33.34
N THR A 242 2.14 4.64 -34.47
CA THR A 242 1.13 4.90 -35.50
C THR A 242 0.05 3.83 -35.42
N ARG A 243 -1.19 4.19 -35.66
CA ARG A 243 -2.25 3.21 -35.90
C ARG A 243 -2.15 2.67 -37.32
N ALA A 244 -2.81 1.55 -37.62
CA ALA A 244 -2.79 0.91 -38.95
C ALA A 244 -3.22 1.85 -40.11
N ASP A 245 -4.03 2.88 -39.83
CA ASP A 245 -4.43 3.92 -40.79
C ASP A 245 -3.41 5.07 -40.95
N GLY A 246 -2.29 5.03 -40.21
CA GLY A 246 -1.22 6.02 -40.23
C GLY A 246 -1.39 7.19 -39.28
N GLU A 247 -2.42 7.21 -38.45
CA GLU A 247 -2.59 8.24 -37.41
C GLU A 247 -1.53 8.09 -36.33
N LEU A 248 -0.87 9.21 -35.95
CA LEU A 248 0.07 9.23 -34.83
C LEU A 248 -0.69 9.20 -33.50
N ILE A 249 -0.38 8.23 -32.65
CA ILE A 249 -1.01 8.01 -31.37
C ILE A 249 -0.04 8.37 -30.23
N ASP A 250 -0.46 9.25 -29.33
CA ASP A 250 0.15 9.52 -28.02
C ASP A 250 -0.58 8.67 -26.98
N LEU A 251 0.09 7.65 -26.46
CA LEU A 251 -0.51 6.70 -25.50
C LEU A 251 -0.92 7.37 -24.19
N SER A 252 -0.25 8.45 -23.78
CA SER A 252 -0.65 9.20 -22.59
C SER A 252 -2.07 9.79 -22.73
N GLN A 253 -2.40 10.26 -23.93
CA GLN A 253 -3.72 10.79 -24.28
C GLN A 253 -4.75 9.65 -24.43
N SER A 254 -4.34 8.54 -25.06
CA SER A 254 -5.22 7.38 -25.22
C SER A 254 -5.62 6.78 -23.86
N PHE A 255 -4.69 6.61 -22.92
CA PHE A 255 -5.01 6.16 -21.56
C PHE A 255 -5.92 7.14 -20.82
N THR A 256 -5.66 8.45 -20.94
CA THR A 256 -6.54 9.48 -20.34
C THR A 256 -7.97 9.37 -20.87
N ARG A 257 -8.16 9.21 -22.18
CA ARG A 257 -9.49 9.03 -22.82
C ARG A 257 -10.16 7.75 -22.34
N MET A 258 -9.39 6.65 -22.28
CA MET A 258 -9.88 5.35 -21.84
C MET A 258 -10.37 5.40 -20.37
N ILE A 259 -9.60 5.99 -19.45
CA ILE A 259 -10.00 6.09 -18.05
C ILE A 259 -11.28 6.94 -17.88
N ASN A 260 -11.39 8.06 -18.62
CA ASN A 260 -12.61 8.86 -18.59
C ASN A 260 -13.82 8.06 -19.11
N ALA A 261 -13.68 7.35 -20.23
CA ALA A 261 -14.75 6.51 -20.76
C ALA A 261 -15.10 5.34 -19.82
N ALA A 262 -14.11 4.76 -19.14
CA ALA A 262 -14.36 3.74 -18.12
C ALA A 262 -15.18 4.31 -16.96
N ARG A 263 -14.88 5.52 -16.47
CA ARG A 263 -15.66 6.18 -15.44
C ARG A 263 -17.10 6.49 -15.89
N ASP A 264 -17.26 6.97 -17.11
CA ASP A 264 -18.59 7.25 -17.67
C ASP A 264 -19.45 5.98 -17.77
N GLY A 265 -18.85 4.86 -18.19
CA GLY A 265 -19.52 3.56 -18.30
C GLY A 265 -19.72 2.83 -16.96
N LEU A 266 -18.93 3.16 -15.95
CA LEU A 266 -18.86 2.48 -14.63
C LEU A 266 -18.78 3.49 -13.48
N PRO A 267 -19.82 4.32 -13.26
CA PRO A 267 -19.76 5.47 -12.35
C PRO A 267 -19.52 5.11 -10.88
N ASN A 268 -19.91 3.91 -10.45
CA ASN A 268 -19.83 3.45 -9.06
C ASN A 268 -18.69 2.46 -8.80
N THR A 269 -17.89 2.14 -9.82
CA THR A 269 -16.84 1.11 -9.76
C THR A 269 -15.50 1.77 -9.45
N VAL A 270 -14.69 1.17 -8.58
CA VAL A 270 -13.33 1.65 -8.30
C VAL A 270 -12.41 1.40 -9.50
N LEU A 271 -11.66 2.40 -9.91
CA LEU A 271 -10.72 2.30 -11.03
C LEU A 271 -9.29 2.54 -10.52
N VAL A 272 -8.42 1.57 -10.75
CA VAL A 272 -6.98 1.63 -10.46
C VAL A 272 -6.25 1.44 -11.78
N PHE A 273 -5.55 2.47 -12.28
CA PHE A 273 -4.78 2.38 -13.51
C PHE A 273 -3.28 2.22 -13.23
N ASN A 274 -2.64 1.23 -13.86
CA ASN A 274 -1.21 0.99 -13.71
C ASN A 274 -0.38 1.99 -14.54
N ASN A 275 0.45 2.79 -13.86
CA ASN A 275 1.44 3.65 -14.49
C ASN A 275 2.80 2.95 -14.45
N VAL A 276 3.05 2.03 -15.39
CA VAL A 276 4.29 1.26 -15.43
C VAL A 276 5.49 2.19 -15.55
N ASN A 277 6.41 2.10 -14.58
CA ASN A 277 7.60 2.93 -14.50
C ASN A 277 7.32 4.44 -14.53
N ASP A 278 6.28 4.87 -13.78
CA ASP A 278 5.81 6.26 -13.69
C ASP A 278 5.26 6.84 -15.02
N PHE A 279 4.95 5.98 -16.02
CA PHE A 279 4.36 6.38 -17.29
C PHE A 279 2.89 6.00 -17.40
N PRO A 280 2.00 6.93 -17.71
CA PRO A 280 2.13 8.38 -17.79
C PRO A 280 1.45 9.10 -16.61
N THR A 281 1.96 8.92 -15.39
CA THR A 281 1.35 9.44 -14.15
C THR A 281 0.96 10.92 -14.26
N TRP A 282 1.78 11.76 -14.91
CA TRP A 282 1.48 13.19 -15.11
C TRP A 282 0.19 13.47 -15.89
N ALA A 283 -0.24 12.55 -16.75
CA ALA A 283 -1.46 12.69 -17.55
C ALA A 283 -2.66 12.00 -16.87
N THR A 284 -2.43 10.84 -16.26
CA THR A 284 -3.51 9.98 -15.73
C THR A 284 -3.90 10.31 -14.30
N ALA A 285 -2.99 10.84 -13.47
CA ALA A 285 -3.28 11.14 -12.06
C ALA A 285 -4.47 12.09 -11.87
N GLY A 286 -4.67 13.04 -12.79
CA GLY A 286 -5.80 13.98 -12.79
C GLY A 286 -7.12 13.41 -13.32
N THR A 287 -7.12 12.19 -13.88
CA THR A 287 -8.35 11.53 -14.38
C THR A 287 -9.22 11.01 -13.24
N PRO A 288 -10.48 10.63 -13.50
CA PRO A 288 -11.40 10.14 -12.46
C PRO A 288 -11.15 8.68 -12.03
N GLN A 289 -9.89 8.23 -12.01
CA GLN A 289 -9.50 7.02 -11.30
C GLN A 289 -9.48 7.27 -9.79
N ASP A 290 -9.58 6.22 -8.98
CA ASP A 290 -9.67 6.35 -7.52
C ASP A 290 -8.30 6.25 -6.83
N THR A 291 -7.28 5.70 -7.50
CA THR A 291 -5.94 5.48 -6.94
C THR A 291 -4.88 5.73 -8.00
N VAL A 292 -3.78 6.35 -7.62
CA VAL A 292 -2.57 6.41 -8.44
C VAL A 292 -1.71 5.19 -8.12
N TYR A 293 -1.63 4.26 -9.07
CA TYR A 293 -0.85 3.05 -8.93
C TYR A 293 0.35 3.09 -9.87
N ILE A 294 1.53 2.72 -9.36
CA ILE A 294 2.78 2.72 -10.12
C ILE A 294 3.51 1.40 -9.90
N GLU A 295 3.97 0.81 -11.00
CA GLU A 295 4.81 -0.37 -11.01
C GLU A 295 6.26 0.04 -11.31
N PRO A 296 7.16 0.11 -10.30
CA PRO A 296 8.52 0.60 -10.47
C PRO A 296 9.44 -0.47 -11.07
N TRP A 297 10.12 -0.11 -12.16
CA TRP A 297 11.16 -0.90 -12.83
C TRP A 297 12.46 -0.10 -12.93
N ALA A 298 13.52 -0.74 -13.35
CA ALA A 298 14.76 -0.01 -13.64
C ALA A 298 14.49 1.20 -14.57
N PRO A 299 15.03 2.38 -14.26
CA PRO A 299 16.10 2.70 -13.31
C PRO A 299 15.66 2.99 -11.85
N ILE A 300 14.40 2.77 -11.48
CA ILE A 300 13.88 3.01 -10.12
C ILE A 300 14.29 1.82 -9.23
N THR A 301 15.55 1.77 -8.82
CA THR A 301 16.12 0.60 -8.12
C THR A 301 16.58 0.90 -6.69
N THR A 302 16.64 2.17 -6.29
CA THR A 302 17.11 2.58 -4.96
C THR A 302 15.96 3.12 -4.10
N LEU A 303 16.13 3.12 -2.78
CA LEU A 303 15.19 3.73 -1.83
C LEU A 303 14.91 5.20 -2.18
N GLY A 304 15.96 5.97 -2.55
CA GLY A 304 15.80 7.37 -2.97
C GLY A 304 14.99 7.52 -4.26
N ALA A 305 15.22 6.65 -5.25
CA ALA A 305 14.42 6.66 -6.49
C ALA A 305 12.96 6.30 -6.20
N LEU A 306 12.71 5.31 -5.34
CA LEU A 306 11.37 4.89 -4.93
C LEU A 306 10.65 6.01 -4.17
N ALA A 307 11.33 6.67 -3.22
CA ALA A 307 10.85 7.85 -2.50
C ALA A 307 10.48 8.99 -3.46
N GLY A 308 11.35 9.27 -4.45
CA GLY A 308 11.09 10.30 -5.47
C GLY A 308 9.85 10.01 -6.32
N VAL A 309 9.61 8.74 -6.68
CA VAL A 309 8.37 8.34 -7.39
C VAL A 309 7.14 8.54 -6.50
N ALA A 310 7.19 8.08 -5.24
CA ALA A 310 6.09 8.25 -4.29
C ALA A 310 5.77 9.74 -4.06
N ALA A 311 6.78 10.59 -3.86
CA ALA A 311 6.61 12.03 -3.67
C ALA A 311 5.98 12.71 -4.89
N ARG A 312 6.45 12.40 -6.11
CA ARG A 312 5.86 12.93 -7.35
C ARG A 312 4.41 12.48 -7.53
N ALA A 313 4.14 11.19 -7.32
CA ALA A 313 2.79 10.67 -7.40
C ALA A 313 1.86 11.37 -6.43
N ARG A 314 2.27 11.56 -5.17
CA ARG A 314 1.51 12.29 -4.15
C ARG A 314 1.21 13.73 -4.59
N SER A 315 2.17 14.42 -5.18
CA SER A 315 2.01 15.82 -5.59
C SER A 315 0.96 16.03 -6.70
N VAL A 316 0.73 15.02 -7.55
CA VAL A 316 -0.24 15.07 -8.66
C VAL A 316 -1.53 14.29 -8.39
N ALA A 317 -1.57 13.47 -7.33
CA ALA A 317 -2.69 12.57 -7.03
C ALA A 317 -3.98 13.29 -6.60
N GLN A 318 -3.92 14.58 -6.24
CA GLN A 318 -5.10 15.35 -5.80
C GLN A 318 -5.83 14.71 -4.61
N GLY A 319 -5.07 14.18 -3.64
CA GLY A 319 -5.60 13.53 -2.46
C GLY A 319 -5.92 12.05 -2.60
N LYS A 320 -5.83 11.48 -3.80
CA LYS A 320 -6.00 10.03 -4.02
C LYS A 320 -4.89 9.22 -3.34
N PRO A 321 -5.18 7.98 -2.90
CA PRO A 321 -4.14 7.06 -2.46
C PRO A 321 -3.09 6.83 -3.54
N VAL A 322 -1.85 6.58 -3.09
CA VAL A 322 -0.74 6.17 -3.95
C VAL A 322 -0.29 4.78 -3.54
N VAL A 323 -0.21 3.87 -4.50
CA VAL A 323 0.23 2.49 -4.31
C VAL A 323 1.41 2.20 -5.25
N LEU A 324 2.48 1.60 -4.75
CA LEU A 324 3.57 1.10 -5.57
C LEU A 324 3.64 -0.42 -5.53
N ALA A 325 3.68 -1.05 -6.71
CA ALA A 325 3.94 -2.49 -6.84
C ALA A 325 5.45 -2.74 -6.80
N ALA A 326 6.06 -2.48 -5.66
CA ALA A 326 7.47 -2.73 -5.43
C ALA A 326 7.68 -4.22 -5.09
N TYR A 327 7.71 -5.07 -6.12
CA TYR A 327 7.89 -6.52 -5.98
C TYR A 327 9.22 -6.83 -5.27
N GLN A 328 9.17 -7.73 -4.30
CA GLN A 328 10.32 -8.10 -3.47
C GLN A 328 10.91 -9.44 -3.92
N SER A 329 11.66 -9.42 -5.04
CA SER A 329 12.28 -10.64 -5.58
C SER A 329 13.24 -11.30 -4.59
N VAL A 330 13.71 -10.55 -3.63
CA VAL A 330 14.60 -10.99 -2.55
C VAL A 330 13.99 -12.16 -1.75
N TYR A 331 12.66 -12.25 -1.58
CA TYR A 331 12.01 -13.36 -0.87
C TYR A 331 12.24 -14.73 -1.52
N SER A 332 12.46 -14.77 -2.83
CA SER A 332 12.80 -16.02 -3.54
C SER A 332 14.29 -16.30 -3.64
N LYS A 333 15.16 -15.40 -3.14
CA LYS A 333 16.62 -15.43 -3.40
C LYS A 333 17.48 -15.38 -2.14
N ALA A 334 16.93 -14.95 -1.00
CA ALA A 334 17.66 -14.74 0.24
C ALA A 334 16.95 -15.38 1.44
N SER A 335 17.53 -15.31 2.62
CA SER A 335 16.90 -15.76 3.86
C SER A 335 15.67 -14.89 4.20
N ALA A 336 14.75 -15.42 5.00
CA ALA A 336 13.60 -14.65 5.49
C ALA A 336 14.05 -13.37 6.20
N GLU A 337 15.05 -13.44 7.07
CA GLU A 337 15.60 -12.29 7.81
C GLU A 337 16.11 -11.18 6.88
N GLU A 338 16.91 -11.53 5.85
CA GLU A 338 17.45 -10.57 4.88
C GLU A 338 16.35 -9.95 4.01
N SER A 339 15.33 -10.74 3.67
CA SER A 339 14.17 -10.31 2.88
C SER A 339 13.24 -9.40 3.70
N GLU A 340 12.98 -9.75 4.95
CA GLU A 340 12.21 -8.95 5.89
C GLU A 340 12.87 -7.60 6.14
N GLN A 341 14.19 -7.56 6.32
CA GLN A 341 14.92 -6.30 6.49
C GLN A 341 14.84 -5.42 5.23
N ALA A 342 14.95 -5.99 4.04
CA ALA A 342 14.79 -5.28 2.78
C ALA A 342 13.37 -4.70 2.65
N ASN A 343 12.36 -5.50 2.98
CA ASN A 343 10.98 -5.07 2.91
C ASN A 343 10.64 -4.01 3.97
N LYS A 344 11.17 -4.10 5.19
CA LYS A 344 11.02 -3.07 6.23
C LYS A 344 11.54 -1.71 5.74
N LEU A 345 12.72 -1.68 5.11
CA LEU A 345 13.28 -0.45 4.52
C LEU A 345 12.42 0.08 3.37
N THR A 346 11.87 -0.80 2.54
CA THR A 346 10.93 -0.45 1.47
C THR A 346 9.64 0.13 2.04
N MET A 347 9.02 -0.52 3.03
CA MET A 347 7.82 -0.02 3.70
C MET A 347 8.08 1.30 4.43
N ALA A 348 9.21 1.45 5.15
CA ALA A 348 9.59 2.71 5.80
C ALA A 348 9.68 3.86 4.77
N THR A 349 10.29 3.57 3.61
CA THR A 349 10.40 4.54 2.51
C THR A 349 9.01 4.92 1.99
N LEU A 350 8.17 3.97 1.66
CA LEU A 350 6.85 4.24 1.08
C LEU A 350 5.91 4.88 2.09
N PHE A 351 5.79 4.34 3.29
CA PHE A 351 4.87 4.84 4.32
C PHE A 351 5.24 6.25 4.79
N SER A 352 6.54 6.53 4.97
CA SER A 352 6.98 7.90 5.27
C SER A 352 6.68 8.89 4.14
N HIS A 353 6.48 8.45 2.90
CA HIS A 353 6.12 9.27 1.75
C HIS A 353 4.62 9.24 1.41
N GLY A 354 3.79 8.69 2.30
CA GLY A 354 2.34 8.64 2.13
C GLY A 354 1.89 7.72 0.99
N ALA A 355 2.64 6.67 0.72
CA ALA A 355 2.31 5.63 -0.26
C ALA A 355 2.26 4.25 0.41
N THR A 356 1.51 3.32 -0.18
CA THR A 356 1.45 1.92 0.27
C THR A 356 2.12 1.00 -0.75
N GLN A 357 2.39 -0.23 -0.34
CA GLN A 357 2.98 -1.26 -1.20
C GLN A 357 1.93 -2.32 -1.56
N LEU A 358 1.89 -2.75 -2.82
CA LEU A 358 1.26 -4.02 -3.18
C LEU A 358 2.30 -5.12 -3.01
N LEU A 359 2.11 -5.99 -2.03
CA LEU A 359 3.03 -7.09 -1.73
C LEU A 359 2.31 -8.36 -1.27
N ALA A 360 1.49 -8.28 -0.23
CA ALA A 360 0.87 -9.43 0.44
C ALA A 360 -0.43 -9.87 -0.23
N GLY A 361 -0.71 -11.16 -0.21
CA GLY A 361 -1.96 -11.70 -0.75
C GLY A 361 -2.09 -13.21 -0.62
N GLU A 362 -2.95 -13.79 -1.43
CA GLU A 362 -3.34 -15.19 -1.36
C GLU A 362 -3.87 -15.58 0.03
N GLY A 363 -3.27 -16.36 0.78
CA GLY A 363 -3.59 -16.70 2.18
C GLY A 363 -2.39 -16.51 3.10
N GLY A 364 -1.40 -15.71 2.65
CA GLY A 364 -0.15 -15.48 3.39
C GLY A 364 1.09 -15.55 2.51
N ASN A 365 0.96 -15.16 1.23
CA ASN A 365 2.05 -15.12 0.27
C ASN A 365 2.46 -13.68 -0.06
N VAL A 366 3.62 -13.53 -0.68
CA VAL A 366 4.19 -12.25 -1.12
C VAL A 366 4.57 -12.28 -2.59
N LEU A 367 4.48 -11.14 -3.25
CA LEU A 367 4.85 -10.98 -4.66
C LEU A 367 6.36 -10.82 -4.83
N VAL A 368 6.93 -11.63 -5.71
CA VAL A 368 8.37 -11.63 -6.04
C VAL A 368 8.66 -11.13 -7.45
N ASP A 369 7.65 -11.13 -8.33
CA ASP A 369 7.72 -10.67 -9.72
C ASP A 369 6.32 -10.24 -10.24
N PRO A 370 6.21 -9.71 -11.48
CA PRO A 370 4.94 -9.25 -12.04
C PRO A 370 3.97 -10.38 -12.43
N TYR A 371 4.43 -11.62 -12.49
CA TYR A 371 3.59 -12.79 -12.73
C TYR A 371 3.14 -13.36 -11.38
N TYR A 372 1.98 -12.95 -10.90
CA TYR A 372 1.50 -13.24 -9.55
C TYR A 372 1.33 -14.73 -9.25
N VAL A 373 1.24 -15.57 -10.29
CA VAL A 373 1.26 -17.04 -10.14
C VAL A 373 2.59 -17.56 -9.57
N ASN A 374 3.68 -16.78 -9.69
CA ASN A 374 4.99 -17.08 -9.11
C ASN A 374 5.14 -16.58 -7.67
N ASN A 375 4.04 -16.16 -7.01
CA ASN A 375 4.09 -15.67 -5.65
C ASN A 375 4.79 -16.65 -4.69
N HIS A 376 5.41 -16.11 -3.65
CA HIS A 376 6.21 -16.88 -2.70
C HIS A 376 5.48 -17.02 -1.37
N GLN A 377 5.43 -18.23 -0.82
CA GLN A 377 4.88 -18.44 0.51
C GLN A 377 5.75 -17.74 1.55
N ALA A 378 5.14 -16.81 2.30
CA ALA A 378 5.83 -16.09 3.35
C ALA A 378 6.10 -16.99 4.56
N ALA A 379 7.23 -16.76 5.23
CA ALA A 379 7.48 -17.36 6.54
C ALA A 379 6.52 -16.73 7.59
N ASP A 380 6.27 -17.46 8.68
CA ASP A 380 5.45 -16.93 9.79
C ASP A 380 6.03 -15.64 10.36
N SER A 381 7.35 -15.53 10.47
CA SER A 381 8.05 -14.29 10.87
C SER A 381 7.75 -13.12 9.94
N THR A 382 7.71 -13.38 8.63
CA THR A 382 7.35 -12.36 7.63
C THR A 382 5.90 -11.88 7.81
N LEU A 383 4.96 -12.79 8.04
CA LEU A 383 3.56 -12.42 8.29
C LEU A 383 3.38 -11.59 9.57
N GLU A 384 4.15 -11.89 10.62
CA GLU A 384 4.15 -11.09 11.84
C GLU A 384 4.80 -9.71 11.64
N VAL A 385 5.87 -9.60 10.83
CA VAL A 385 6.43 -8.30 10.43
C VAL A 385 5.39 -7.49 9.67
N LEU A 386 4.76 -8.08 8.65
CA LEU A 386 3.73 -7.41 7.85
C LEU A 386 2.57 -6.93 8.74
N LYS A 387 2.06 -7.80 9.65
CA LYS A 387 0.99 -7.41 10.57
C LYS A 387 1.37 -6.17 11.38
N ARG A 388 2.49 -6.18 12.09
CA ARG A 388 2.93 -5.06 12.93
C ARG A 388 3.09 -3.77 12.13
N TRP A 389 3.67 -3.84 10.93
CA TRP A 389 3.91 -2.68 10.09
C TRP A 389 2.63 -2.12 9.45
N TYR A 390 1.66 -2.99 9.13
CA TYR A 390 0.34 -2.54 8.66
C TYR A 390 -0.54 -2.03 9.80
N ASP A 391 -0.48 -2.63 11.00
CA ASP A 391 -1.11 -2.06 12.21
C ASP A 391 -0.56 -0.65 12.47
N PHE A 392 0.76 -0.49 12.44
CA PHE A 392 1.43 0.81 12.60
C PHE A 392 0.95 1.84 11.56
N LEU A 393 0.89 1.44 10.30
CA LEU A 393 0.42 2.30 9.22
C LEU A 393 -1.01 2.78 9.45
N VAL A 394 -1.88 1.89 9.91
CA VAL A 394 -3.31 2.14 10.14
C VAL A 394 -3.52 2.99 11.39
N GLU A 395 -2.85 2.71 12.50
CA GLU A 395 -2.97 3.49 13.74
C GLU A 395 -2.51 4.95 13.56
N HIS A 396 -1.53 5.16 12.70
CA HIS A 396 -0.90 6.48 12.51
C HIS A 396 -1.31 7.17 11.20
N ASP A 397 -2.50 6.87 10.66
CA ASP A 397 -3.00 7.37 9.38
C ASP A 397 -2.87 8.89 9.24
N GLU A 398 -3.24 9.65 10.27
CA GLU A 398 -3.28 11.12 10.24
C GLU A 398 -1.89 11.76 10.10
N ILE A 399 -0.84 11.05 10.53
CA ILE A 399 0.53 11.55 10.45
C ILE A 399 1.36 10.91 9.33
N LEU A 400 0.82 9.85 8.69
CA LEU A 400 1.48 9.12 7.60
C LEU A 400 0.77 9.28 6.26
N MET A 401 -0.57 9.26 6.23
CA MET A 401 -1.36 9.09 5.00
C MET A 401 -2.31 10.25 4.70
N ASP A 402 -2.50 11.22 5.60
CA ASP A 402 -3.38 12.37 5.35
C ASP A 402 -2.97 13.09 4.05
N PRO A 403 -3.91 13.35 3.11
CA PRO A 403 -3.62 14.05 1.86
C PRO A 403 -2.99 15.44 2.05
N CYS A 404 -3.22 16.08 3.18
CA CYS A 404 -2.71 17.43 3.50
C CYS A 404 -1.29 17.42 4.07
N ILE A 405 -0.64 16.26 4.23
CA ILE A 405 0.75 16.18 4.66
C ILE A 405 1.65 16.86 3.61
N ALA A 406 2.45 17.82 4.06
CA ALA A 406 3.42 18.48 3.21
C ALA A 406 4.85 18.10 3.58
N GLU A 407 5.67 17.86 2.56
CA GLU A 407 7.11 17.65 2.66
C GLU A 407 7.80 18.98 2.96
N VAL A 408 8.59 19.02 4.03
CA VAL A 408 9.30 20.24 4.46
C VAL A 408 10.74 19.97 4.89
N THR A 409 11.33 18.84 4.54
CA THR A 409 12.67 18.41 4.96
C THR A 409 13.71 19.49 4.68
N ASP A 410 13.74 20.05 3.48
CA ASP A 410 14.70 21.09 3.09
C ASP A 410 14.55 22.38 3.89
N SER A 411 13.34 22.68 4.37
CA SER A 411 13.08 23.86 5.22
C SER A 411 13.67 23.72 6.62
N PHE A 412 13.89 22.48 7.06
CA PHE A 412 14.48 22.13 8.36
C PHE A 412 15.86 21.47 8.20
N ALA A 413 16.62 21.87 7.20
CA ALA A 413 17.96 21.39 6.91
C ALA A 413 18.95 22.54 6.66
N GLY A 414 20.25 22.24 6.77
CA GLY A 414 21.32 23.18 6.44
C GLY A 414 21.49 24.38 7.41
N PRO A 415 22.25 25.39 7.00
CA PRO A 415 22.73 26.44 7.92
C PRO A 415 21.65 27.46 8.33
N LEU A 416 20.47 27.46 7.72
CA LEU A 416 19.35 28.33 8.09
C LEU A 416 18.35 27.64 9.03
N ASN A 417 18.56 26.35 9.32
CA ASN A 417 17.73 25.60 10.26
C ASN A 417 18.30 25.73 11.69
N GLU A 418 17.52 26.30 12.58
CA GLU A 418 17.80 26.35 14.03
C GLU A 418 16.64 25.74 14.83
N ASP A 419 15.63 25.21 14.15
CA ASP A 419 14.34 24.90 14.77
C ASP A 419 14.17 23.42 15.10
N VAL A 420 14.66 22.51 14.23
CA VAL A 420 14.55 21.05 14.39
C VAL A 420 15.86 20.40 13.98
N GLU A 421 16.60 19.87 14.94
CA GLU A 421 17.85 19.16 14.71
C GLU A 421 17.80 17.75 15.29
N VAL A 422 18.28 16.77 14.51
CA VAL A 422 18.51 15.40 14.97
C VAL A 422 19.98 15.09 14.85
N ALA A 423 20.57 14.58 15.93
CA ALA A 423 21.97 14.19 15.98
C ALA A 423 22.15 12.83 16.63
N TYR A 424 23.13 12.08 16.15
CA TYR A 424 23.62 10.85 16.76
C TYR A 424 25.14 10.94 16.93
N ASP A 425 25.66 10.39 18.00
CA ASP A 425 27.12 10.41 18.24
C ASP A 425 27.87 9.62 17.15
N ASN A 426 28.79 10.29 16.48
CA ASN A 426 29.65 9.71 15.42
C ASN A 426 28.92 9.12 14.18
N LEU A 427 27.67 9.50 13.94
CA LEU A 427 26.92 9.08 12.75
C LEU A 427 26.46 10.29 11.93
N CYS A 428 26.37 10.11 10.62
CA CYS A 428 25.76 11.10 9.73
C CYS A 428 24.23 10.96 9.76
N VAL A 429 23.56 12.12 9.87
CA VAL A 429 22.13 12.25 9.57
C VAL A 429 22.03 12.95 8.22
N THR A 430 21.28 12.38 7.29
CA THR A 430 21.19 12.85 5.90
C THR A 430 19.73 13.03 5.49
N GLU A 431 19.46 13.95 4.58
CA GLU A 431 18.14 14.22 4.02
C GLU A 431 17.80 13.25 2.86
N ASP A 432 18.82 12.64 2.26
CA ASP A 432 18.70 11.61 1.24
C ASP A 432 19.22 10.26 1.78
N PRO A 433 18.68 9.13 1.31
CA PRO A 433 19.16 7.81 1.76
C PRO A 433 20.62 7.58 1.34
N ALA A 434 21.47 7.34 2.33
CA ALA A 434 22.89 7.08 2.16
C ALA A 434 23.35 5.87 2.98
N GLU A 435 24.33 5.13 2.44
CA GLU A 435 24.94 3.99 3.13
C GLU A 435 25.56 4.43 4.46
N GLY A 436 25.27 3.69 5.52
CA GLY A 436 25.85 3.94 6.86
C GLY A 436 25.32 5.17 7.59
N ALA A 437 24.28 5.83 7.09
CA ALA A 437 23.69 7.02 7.68
C ALA A 437 22.32 6.74 8.32
N VAL A 438 21.82 7.68 9.11
CA VAL A 438 20.41 7.81 9.47
C VAL A 438 19.76 8.76 8.48
N TRP A 439 18.79 8.27 7.73
CA TRP A 439 18.04 9.09 6.79
C TRP A 439 16.90 9.79 7.53
N ARG A 440 16.93 11.13 7.53
CA ARG A 440 15.96 12.00 8.16
C ARG A 440 15.03 12.61 7.11
N ARG A 441 13.73 12.61 7.43
CA ARG A 441 12.71 13.29 6.65
C ARG A 441 11.78 14.07 7.60
N VAL A 442 11.37 15.27 7.23
CA VAL A 442 10.46 16.11 8.03
C VAL A 442 9.22 16.45 7.21
N THR A 443 8.05 16.22 7.80
CA THR A 443 6.77 16.60 7.22
C THR A 443 5.98 17.49 8.20
N THR A 444 5.09 18.32 7.67
CA THR A 444 4.11 19.03 8.47
C THR A 444 2.71 18.48 8.23
N THR A 445 1.94 18.38 9.29
CA THR A 445 0.58 17.88 9.31
C THR A 445 -0.30 18.81 10.14
N ARG A 446 -1.63 18.64 10.10
CA ARG A 446 -2.54 19.33 11.02
C ARG A 446 -2.33 18.93 12.50
N HIS A 447 -1.56 17.88 12.75
CA HIS A 447 -1.28 17.34 14.09
C HIS A 447 0.12 17.66 14.60
N GLY A 448 0.85 18.54 13.93
CA GLY A 448 2.21 18.98 14.26
C GLY A 448 3.24 18.59 13.20
N LEU A 449 4.52 18.77 13.53
CA LEU A 449 5.62 18.28 12.71
C LEU A 449 5.80 16.76 12.95
N VAL A 450 6.21 16.07 11.89
CA VAL A 450 6.56 14.64 11.97
C VAL A 450 7.97 14.48 11.42
N VAL A 451 8.85 13.90 12.24
CA VAL A 451 10.23 13.57 11.84
C VAL A 451 10.33 12.06 11.68
N HIS A 452 10.68 11.61 10.48
CA HIS A 452 10.95 10.22 10.18
C HIS A 452 12.46 9.99 10.23
N LEU A 453 12.88 8.92 10.92
CA LEU A 453 14.27 8.48 11.02
C LEU A 453 14.36 7.05 10.52
N ILE A 454 15.06 6.84 9.40
CA ILE A 454 15.24 5.51 8.78
C ILE A 454 16.71 5.12 8.93
N ASN A 455 16.95 3.96 9.52
CA ASN A 455 18.29 3.48 9.84
C ASN A 455 18.90 2.72 8.65
N LEU A 456 19.90 3.31 8.01
CA LEU A 456 20.72 2.67 6.98
C LEU A 456 22.14 2.31 7.48
N VAL A 457 22.38 2.40 8.80
CA VAL A 457 23.67 2.06 9.41
C VAL A 457 23.93 0.56 9.26
N GLY A 458 25.09 0.21 8.73
CA GLY A 458 25.47 -1.18 8.43
C GLY A 458 25.00 -1.71 7.07
N GLN A 459 24.15 -0.97 6.35
CA GLN A 459 23.79 -1.32 4.97
C GLN A 459 24.92 -0.97 4.01
N LYS A 460 25.09 -1.78 2.96
CA LYS A 460 26.16 -1.65 1.96
C LYS A 460 25.69 -1.05 0.64
N ASP A 461 24.41 -0.84 0.51
CA ASP A 461 23.77 -0.23 -0.65
C ASP A 461 22.39 0.32 -0.24
N THR A 462 21.76 1.10 -1.12
CA THR A 462 20.44 1.66 -0.95
C THR A 462 19.40 1.02 -1.89
N LEU A 463 19.65 -0.17 -2.44
CA LEU A 463 18.69 -0.88 -3.29
C LEU A 463 17.47 -1.26 -2.45
N TRP A 464 16.25 -1.12 -3.01
CA TRP A 464 15.04 -1.52 -2.31
C TRP A 464 14.72 -3.02 -2.49
N ASP A 465 15.10 -3.64 -3.60
CA ASP A 465 14.93 -5.07 -3.86
C ASP A 465 16.31 -5.78 -3.89
N GLY A 466 16.85 -6.04 -2.73
CA GLY A 466 18.11 -6.76 -2.55
C GLY A 466 18.30 -7.17 -1.09
N PRO A 467 19.02 -8.26 -0.80
CA PRO A 467 19.19 -8.78 0.55
C PRO A 467 19.81 -7.73 1.46
N LYS A 468 19.20 -7.52 2.62
CA LYS A 468 19.68 -6.57 3.64
C LYS A 468 20.06 -7.33 4.91
N ARG A 469 21.15 -6.94 5.52
CA ARG A 469 21.50 -7.43 6.85
C ARG A 469 20.62 -6.75 7.90
N SER A 470 20.39 -7.44 9.02
CA SER A 470 19.82 -6.79 10.20
C SER A 470 20.58 -5.51 10.50
N GLY A 471 19.86 -4.40 10.66
CA GLY A 471 20.47 -3.11 10.92
C GLY A 471 21.25 -3.11 12.24
N ILE A 472 22.27 -2.28 12.33
CA ILE A 472 22.93 -2.01 13.60
C ILE A 472 22.01 -1.12 14.41
N LEU A 473 21.69 -1.53 15.65
CA LEU A 473 20.90 -0.70 16.56
C LEU A 473 21.66 0.60 16.83
N VAL A 474 21.00 1.73 16.60
CA VAL A 474 21.59 3.07 16.74
C VAL A 474 21.12 3.68 18.04
N GLU A 475 22.04 3.95 18.95
CA GLU A 475 21.81 4.57 20.25
C GLU A 475 22.33 6.02 20.31
N GLY A 476 22.00 6.76 21.37
CA GLY A 476 22.49 8.11 21.63
C GLY A 476 21.91 9.18 20.71
N GLY A 477 20.74 8.92 20.14
CA GLY A 477 20.01 9.90 19.35
C GLY A 477 19.46 11.05 20.20
N ARG A 478 19.51 12.27 19.66
CA ARG A 478 18.96 13.46 20.30
C ARG A 478 18.20 14.32 19.30
N LEU A 479 16.98 14.70 19.68
CA LEU A 479 16.22 15.73 19.01
C LEU A 479 16.37 17.04 19.79
N THR A 480 16.76 18.11 19.10
CA THR A 480 16.81 19.48 19.63
C THR A 480 15.77 20.31 18.90
N LEU A 481 14.91 20.99 19.66
CA LEU A 481 13.87 21.86 19.14
C LEU A 481 14.09 23.29 19.65
N ARG A 482 13.77 24.29 18.82
CA ARG A 482 13.69 25.67 19.29
C ARG A 482 12.41 25.87 20.09
N CYS A 483 12.54 26.39 21.31
CA CYS A 483 11.40 26.74 22.13
C CYS A 483 10.86 28.12 21.79
N CYS A 484 9.55 28.23 21.64
CA CYS A 484 8.85 29.52 21.67
C CYS A 484 8.62 29.95 23.12
N ALA A 485 8.79 31.22 23.43
CA ALA A 485 8.73 31.76 24.78
C ALA A 485 7.48 31.27 25.56
N GLY A 486 7.72 30.57 26.67
CA GLY A 486 6.69 30.07 27.59
C GLY A 486 5.93 28.82 27.14
N ARG A 487 6.34 28.16 26.05
CA ARG A 487 5.73 26.88 25.61
C ARG A 487 6.76 25.76 25.62
N THR A 488 6.41 24.66 26.24
CA THR A 488 7.18 23.40 26.18
C THR A 488 6.59 22.54 25.08
N PRO A 489 7.36 22.14 24.04
CA PRO A 489 6.86 21.22 23.05
C PRO A 489 6.58 19.85 23.66
N ARG A 490 5.62 19.13 23.07
CA ARG A 490 5.40 17.71 23.36
C ARG A 490 5.94 16.89 22.22
N VAL A 491 6.65 15.83 22.54
CA VAL A 491 7.25 14.93 21.56
C VAL A 491 6.80 13.51 21.85
N PHE A 492 6.33 12.84 20.82
CA PHE A 492 5.96 11.44 20.88
C PHE A 492 6.82 10.66 19.90
N VAL A 493 7.11 9.42 20.23
CA VAL A 493 7.81 8.49 19.33
C VAL A 493 6.98 7.24 19.11
N ALA A 494 7.02 6.70 17.90
CA ALA A 494 6.50 5.38 17.56
C ALA A 494 7.49 4.64 16.66
N ASP A 495 7.59 3.32 16.85
CA ASP A 495 8.49 2.42 16.11
C ASP A 495 7.73 1.11 15.82
N PRO A 496 7.55 0.71 14.54
CA PRO A 496 6.81 -0.51 14.20
C PRO A 496 7.49 -1.81 14.67
N ASP A 497 8.78 -1.78 14.92
CA ASP A 497 9.52 -2.91 15.50
C ASP A 497 9.65 -2.82 17.05
N GLY A 498 9.21 -1.70 17.64
CA GLY A 498 9.06 -1.48 19.08
C GLY A 498 7.64 -1.76 19.59
N SER A 499 7.08 -0.82 20.36
CA SER A 499 5.68 -0.91 20.85
C SER A 499 4.64 -0.74 19.74
N GLY A 500 5.00 -0.09 18.64
CA GLY A 500 4.08 0.26 17.54
C GLY A 500 3.22 1.50 17.82
N HIS A 501 3.16 1.97 19.07
CA HIS A 501 2.26 3.03 19.50
C HIS A 501 3.00 4.33 19.80
N LEU A 502 2.31 5.48 19.70
CA LEU A 502 2.89 6.78 20.10
C LEU A 502 3.06 6.87 21.62
N GLU A 503 4.31 6.96 22.05
CA GLU A 503 4.71 7.16 23.45
C GLU A 503 5.27 8.56 23.67
N GLU A 504 4.84 9.26 24.71
CA GLU A 504 5.32 10.61 25.00
C GLU A 504 6.73 10.57 25.62
N LEU A 505 7.65 11.30 24.99
CA LEU A 505 9.02 11.43 25.47
C LEU A 505 9.17 12.60 26.44
N ARG A 506 10.12 12.45 27.37
CA ARG A 506 10.45 13.51 28.31
C ARG A 506 11.23 14.62 27.59
N VAL A 507 10.72 15.86 27.69
CA VAL A 507 11.34 17.04 27.12
C VAL A 507 12.08 17.83 28.21
N HIS A 508 13.32 18.17 27.95
CA HIS A 508 14.17 19.00 28.82
C HIS A 508 14.39 20.36 28.19
N CYS A 509 13.80 21.42 28.77
CA CYS A 509 13.99 22.79 28.29
C CYS A 509 15.22 23.43 28.93
N GLU A 510 16.10 23.98 28.11
CA GLU A 510 17.31 24.69 28.51
C GLU A 510 17.46 25.98 27.67
N GLY A 511 17.15 27.12 28.29
CA GLY A 511 17.13 28.39 27.59
C GLY A 511 16.08 28.43 26.47
N ALA A 512 16.51 28.63 25.25
CA ALA A 512 15.66 28.69 24.06
C ALA A 512 15.53 27.33 23.34
N GLN A 513 16.04 26.25 23.93
CA GLN A 513 16.03 24.91 23.32
C GLN A 513 15.30 23.91 24.20
N ALA A 514 14.61 22.98 23.55
CA ALA A 514 14.10 21.76 24.14
C ALA A 514 14.90 20.57 23.59
N LYS A 515 15.40 19.75 24.50
CA LYS A 515 16.19 18.55 24.17
C LYS A 515 15.43 17.30 24.57
N VAL A 516 15.45 16.31 23.69
CA VAL A 516 14.79 15.01 23.86
C VAL A 516 15.78 13.91 23.52
N ASP A 517 16.05 13.03 24.47
CA ASP A 517 16.82 11.82 24.20
C ASP A 517 15.91 10.82 23.47
N LEU A 518 16.37 10.32 22.33
CA LEU A 518 15.63 9.38 21.51
C LEU A 518 15.91 7.94 21.95
N PRO A 519 14.89 7.05 21.96
CA PRO A 519 15.13 5.63 22.18
C PRO A 519 15.97 5.05 21.04
N PRO A 520 16.57 3.85 21.24
CA PRO A 520 17.37 3.20 20.22
C PRO A 520 16.59 3.02 18.91
N LEU A 521 17.20 3.40 17.78
CA LEU A 521 16.60 3.30 16.45
C LEU A 521 16.93 1.95 15.83
N GLN A 522 15.91 1.13 15.58
CA GLN A 522 16.06 -0.16 14.89
C GLN A 522 16.03 0.01 13.36
N VAL A 523 14.87 0.16 12.76
CA VAL A 523 14.70 0.35 11.32
C VAL A 523 14.07 1.70 11.00
N TRP A 524 12.97 2.05 11.66
CA TRP A 524 12.23 3.28 11.40
C TRP A 524 11.55 3.81 12.66
N GLN A 525 11.78 5.07 12.96
CA GLN A 525 11.05 5.80 14.00
C GLN A 525 10.32 7.00 13.41
N VAL A 526 9.16 7.25 13.98
CA VAL A 526 8.33 8.42 13.69
C VAL A 526 8.21 9.27 14.96
N LEU A 527 8.68 10.51 14.88
CA LEU A 527 8.58 11.47 15.97
C LEU A 527 7.48 12.48 15.63
N ARG A 528 6.45 12.55 16.46
CA ARG A 528 5.41 13.60 16.37
C ARG A 528 5.76 14.73 17.34
N VAL A 529 5.91 15.94 16.81
CA VAL A 529 6.27 17.15 17.55
C VAL A 529 5.09 18.12 17.55
N ILE A 530 4.63 18.51 18.72
CA ILE A 530 3.57 19.50 18.94
C ILE A 530 4.23 20.69 19.65
N LEU A 531 4.28 21.85 18.98
CA LEU A 531 4.91 23.09 19.46
C LEU A 531 3.98 23.94 20.30
#